data_56a229f24aa67856e6963610d5e76442
#
_entry.id   56a229f24aa67856e6963610d5e76442
#
_cell.length_a   1.000
_cell.length_b   1.000
_cell.length_c   1.000
_cell.angle_alpha   90.00
_cell.angle_beta   90.00
_cell.angle_gamma   90.00
#
_symmetry.space_group_name_H-M   'P 1'
#
loop_
_entity.id
_entity.type
_entity.pdbx_description
1 polymer ?
#
loop_
_entity_poly.entity_id
_entity_poly.type
_entity_poly.pdbx_seq_one_letter_code
_entity_poly.pdbx_strand_id
1 'polypeptide(L)'
;LMRKGIAYDSQLGRAIAGALTAMLTGEAYKASAEMAGIVGPFPKYKENSENMLRVMNNHRKAAYDSNDYEGLSHDLIAIDQKLCPEYLLEAAQASWDDAVELGSKNGYRNAQATVLAPTGTIGLLMDCDTTGVEPDFALMKFKKLAGGGYMKIANQSIGPALDALGYESNEVDEIINYVIGSMSLNDSPYINKKSLMEKGLSAEDVAKIEEALPGAFEIQHAFNVFVLGEETLKNLGIDEEAYTSFDFNLLETLGYSRNEIAQANLHICGTQKIEGAPYLKEEHLDVFDCANKCGKDGERFIHYMGHVRMMAAAQPFISGA
;
A
#
# COMPACT_ATOMS: atom_id res chain seq x y z
N LEU A 1 8.12 -0.06 -4.69
CA LEU A 1 9.32 0.20 -3.91
C LEU A 1 9.48 -0.86 -2.82
N MET A 2 8.56 -0.98 -1.86
CA MET A 2 8.63 -1.96 -0.77
C MET A 2 9.03 -3.36 -1.25
N ARG A 3 8.36 -3.92 -2.27
CA ARG A 3 8.69 -5.25 -2.85
C ARG A 3 10.14 -5.40 -3.36
N LYS A 4 10.85 -4.30 -3.53
CA LYS A 4 12.27 -4.27 -3.92
C LYS A 4 13.20 -3.96 -2.75
N GLY A 5 12.68 -3.92 -1.53
CA GLY A 5 13.45 -3.53 -0.35
C GLY A 5 13.87 -2.05 -0.36
N ILE A 6 13.09 -1.18 -0.98
CA ILE A 6 13.40 0.24 -1.13
C ILE A 6 12.41 1.06 -0.33
N ALA A 7 12.91 1.89 0.58
CA ALA A 7 12.10 2.80 1.37
C ALA A 7 11.41 3.86 0.48
N TYR A 8 10.13 4.15 0.76
CA TYR A 8 9.37 5.15 0.03
C TYR A 8 10.00 6.54 0.12
N ASP A 9 10.32 7.02 1.32
CA ASP A 9 10.98 8.31 1.51
C ASP A 9 12.51 8.20 1.42
N SER A 10 13.01 7.70 0.30
CA SER A 10 14.43 7.63 -0.01
C SER A 10 14.75 8.35 -1.32
N GLN A 11 16.01 8.77 -1.50
CA GLN A 11 16.46 9.35 -2.77
C GLN A 11 16.35 8.35 -3.92
N LEU A 12 16.71 7.08 -3.68
CA LEU A 12 16.59 6.01 -4.65
C LEU A 12 15.10 5.77 -5.02
N GLY A 13 14.21 5.73 -4.03
CA GLY A 13 12.76 5.58 -4.25
C GLY A 13 12.21 6.69 -5.15
N ARG A 14 12.61 7.93 -4.91
CA ARG A 14 12.21 9.09 -5.74
C ARG A 14 12.79 9.02 -7.14
N ALA A 15 14.05 8.63 -7.30
CA ALA A 15 14.67 8.47 -8.62
C ALA A 15 13.95 7.42 -9.47
N ILE A 16 13.59 6.28 -8.88
CA ILE A 16 12.82 5.22 -9.54
C ILE A 16 11.41 5.69 -9.90
N ALA A 17 10.71 6.36 -8.97
CA ALA A 17 9.36 6.88 -9.23
C ALA A 17 9.37 7.94 -10.34
N GLY A 18 10.35 8.85 -10.34
CA GLY A 18 10.55 9.82 -11.41
C GLY A 18 10.78 9.16 -12.77
N ALA A 19 11.66 8.16 -12.83
CA ALA A 19 11.96 7.43 -14.08
C ALA A 19 10.75 6.64 -14.60
N LEU A 20 10.01 5.96 -13.74
CA LEU A 20 8.79 5.24 -14.13
C LEU A 20 7.70 6.20 -14.64
N THR A 21 7.55 7.36 -14.00
CA THR A 21 6.60 8.39 -14.43
C THR A 21 7.03 9.01 -15.75
N ALA A 22 8.32 9.27 -15.93
CA ALA A 22 8.90 9.76 -17.17
C ALA A 22 8.64 8.79 -18.34
N MET A 23 8.93 7.51 -18.14
CA MET A 23 8.68 6.47 -19.15
C MET A 23 7.19 6.35 -19.48
N LEU A 24 6.30 6.32 -18.47
CA LEU A 24 4.85 6.26 -18.68
C LEU A 24 4.35 7.40 -19.57
N THR A 25 4.77 8.63 -19.28
CA THR A 25 4.30 9.81 -20.01
C THR A 25 5.00 9.95 -21.36
N GLY A 26 6.29 9.64 -21.45
CA GLY A 26 7.04 9.62 -22.71
C GLY A 26 6.41 8.64 -23.71
N GLU A 27 6.13 7.41 -23.32
CA GLU A 27 5.44 6.41 -24.17
C GLU A 27 4.01 6.84 -24.55
N ALA A 28 3.28 7.47 -23.61
CA ALA A 28 1.95 7.99 -23.91
C ALA A 28 1.98 9.10 -24.97
N TYR A 29 2.95 10.01 -24.92
CA TYR A 29 3.10 11.07 -25.93
C TYR A 29 3.72 10.56 -27.22
N LYS A 30 4.60 9.57 -27.20
CA LYS A 30 5.08 8.86 -28.38
C LYS A 30 3.89 8.25 -29.15
N ALA A 31 3.04 7.47 -28.46
CA ALA A 31 1.83 6.90 -29.05
C ALA A 31 0.86 8.00 -29.57
N SER A 32 0.72 9.11 -28.83
CA SER A 32 -0.08 10.27 -29.27
C SER A 32 0.46 10.92 -30.54
N ALA A 33 1.78 10.99 -30.71
CA ALA A 33 2.42 11.50 -31.92
C ALA A 33 2.30 10.52 -33.11
N GLU A 34 2.38 9.21 -32.88
CA GLU A 34 2.11 8.18 -33.90
C GLU A 34 0.66 8.28 -34.39
N MET A 35 -0.31 8.36 -33.48
CA MET A 35 -1.72 8.56 -33.83
C MET A 35 -1.93 9.86 -34.61
N ALA A 36 -1.26 10.94 -34.23
CA ALA A 36 -1.35 12.21 -34.95
C ALA A 36 -0.84 12.11 -36.38
N GLY A 37 0.15 11.28 -36.65
CA GLY A 37 0.65 10.99 -38.00
C GLY A 37 -0.38 10.29 -38.92
N ILE A 38 -1.37 9.59 -38.33
CA ILE A 38 -2.41 8.86 -39.07
C ILE A 38 -3.70 9.68 -39.19
N VAL A 39 -4.17 10.24 -38.06
CA VAL A 39 -5.52 10.88 -38.01
C VAL A 39 -5.46 12.41 -37.79
N GLY A 40 -4.26 12.96 -37.78
CA GLY A 40 -4.01 14.38 -37.51
C GLY A 40 -3.90 14.71 -36.02
N PRO A 41 -3.25 15.82 -35.67
CA PRO A 41 -3.09 16.28 -34.29
C PRO A 41 -4.42 16.77 -33.68
N PHE A 42 -4.40 17.09 -32.38
CA PHE A 42 -5.59 17.63 -31.70
C PHE A 42 -6.03 18.98 -32.30
N PRO A 43 -7.32 19.33 -32.20
CA PRO A 43 -7.81 20.62 -32.68
C PRO A 43 -7.00 21.77 -32.07
N LYS A 44 -6.65 22.76 -32.92
CA LYS A 44 -5.80 23.92 -32.56
C LYS A 44 -4.34 23.60 -32.20
N TYR A 45 -3.85 22.39 -32.48
CA TYR A 45 -2.42 22.09 -32.31
C TYR A 45 -1.53 23.09 -33.07
N LYS A 46 -1.87 23.42 -34.31
CA LYS A 46 -1.08 24.34 -35.15
C LYS A 46 -0.85 25.69 -34.48
N GLU A 47 -1.87 26.19 -33.79
CA GLU A 47 -1.82 27.47 -33.08
C GLU A 47 -0.96 27.40 -31.80
N ASN A 48 -0.80 26.20 -31.22
CA ASN A 48 -0.16 25.97 -29.96
C ASN A 48 1.12 25.11 -30.07
N SER A 49 1.56 24.78 -31.28
CA SER A 49 2.66 23.82 -31.51
C SER A 49 3.97 24.21 -30.84
N GLU A 50 4.33 25.50 -30.89
CA GLU A 50 5.54 26.01 -30.25
C GLU A 50 5.50 25.84 -28.73
N ASN A 51 4.38 26.19 -28.10
CA ASN A 51 4.19 26.03 -26.66
C ASN A 51 4.18 24.53 -26.26
N MET A 52 3.52 23.70 -27.04
CA MET A 52 3.47 22.25 -26.79
C MET A 52 4.86 21.61 -26.87
N LEU A 53 5.62 21.90 -27.92
CA LEU A 53 6.98 21.38 -28.10
C LEU A 53 7.92 21.88 -27.01
N ARG A 54 7.79 23.12 -26.57
CA ARG A 54 8.55 23.66 -25.43
C ARG A 54 8.30 22.83 -24.16
N VAL A 55 7.03 22.53 -23.85
CA VAL A 55 6.66 21.71 -22.68
C VAL A 55 7.24 20.30 -22.83
N MET A 56 7.10 19.66 -23.99
CA MET A 56 7.66 18.33 -24.23
C MET A 56 9.20 18.29 -24.09
N ASN A 57 9.87 19.34 -24.60
CA ASN A 57 11.31 19.46 -24.43
C ASN A 57 11.71 19.69 -22.97
N ASN A 58 10.93 20.40 -22.17
CA ASN A 58 11.20 20.53 -20.73
C ASN A 58 11.07 19.19 -20.00
N HIS A 59 10.05 18.38 -20.30
CA HIS A 59 9.95 17.01 -19.78
C HIS A 59 11.15 16.15 -20.17
N ARG A 60 11.57 16.21 -21.44
CA ARG A 60 12.79 15.54 -21.93
C ARG A 60 14.02 15.99 -21.17
N LYS A 61 14.24 17.29 -21.01
CA LYS A 61 15.36 17.87 -20.26
C LYS A 61 15.40 17.40 -18.81
N ALA A 62 14.23 17.23 -18.16
CA ALA A 62 14.16 16.70 -16.80
C ALA A 62 14.58 15.22 -16.74
N ALA A 63 14.36 14.42 -17.78
CA ALA A 63 14.85 13.04 -17.86
C ALA A 63 16.39 12.97 -18.01
N TYR A 64 17.02 14.03 -18.51
CA TYR A 64 18.47 14.14 -18.70
C TYR A 64 19.20 14.98 -17.63
N ASP A 65 18.50 15.37 -16.57
CA ASP A 65 19.04 16.27 -15.53
C ASP A 65 19.64 17.57 -16.08
N SER A 66 19.01 18.10 -17.12
CA SER A 66 19.40 19.35 -17.73
C SER A 66 18.79 20.54 -16.98
N ASN A 67 19.54 21.61 -16.80
CA ASN A 67 19.13 22.81 -16.05
C ASN A 67 18.68 23.97 -16.91
N ASP A 68 18.55 23.79 -18.24
CA ASP A 68 18.20 24.83 -19.21
C ASP A 68 16.74 24.87 -19.61
N TYR A 69 15.82 24.79 -18.64
CA TYR A 69 14.38 24.81 -18.87
C TYR A 69 13.90 26.15 -19.44
N GLU A 70 12.90 26.07 -20.34
CA GLU A 70 12.31 27.25 -20.95
C GLU A 70 10.97 27.62 -20.32
N GLY A 71 10.82 28.89 -19.91
CA GLY A 71 9.56 29.45 -19.46
C GLY A 71 9.08 28.95 -18.10
N LEU A 72 9.96 28.41 -17.28
CA LEU A 72 9.67 28.02 -15.91
C LEU A 72 10.14 29.11 -14.93
N SER A 73 9.37 29.28 -13.85
CA SER A 73 9.68 30.23 -12.77
C SER A 73 10.48 29.60 -11.63
N HIS A 74 10.71 28.29 -11.66
CA HIS A 74 11.43 27.51 -10.66
C HIS A 74 12.05 26.27 -11.31
N ASP A 75 13.06 25.72 -10.67
CA ASP A 75 13.73 24.51 -11.14
C ASP A 75 12.85 23.28 -10.88
N LEU A 76 12.91 22.31 -11.78
CA LEU A 76 12.28 21.01 -11.65
C LEU A 76 13.22 20.06 -10.89
N ILE A 77 12.62 19.04 -10.23
CA ILE A 77 13.37 17.92 -9.68
C ILE A 77 13.55 16.89 -10.79
N ALA A 78 14.71 16.88 -11.42
CA ALA A 78 15.07 15.92 -12.45
C ALA A 78 15.30 14.51 -11.88
N ILE A 79 15.39 13.50 -12.76
CA ILE A 79 15.78 12.15 -12.36
C ILE A 79 17.25 12.18 -11.90
N ASP A 80 17.51 11.67 -10.69
CA ASP A 80 18.87 11.50 -10.22
C ASP A 80 19.60 10.43 -11.05
N GLN A 81 20.50 10.87 -11.93
CA GLN A 81 21.23 10.03 -12.88
C GLN A 81 22.15 9.00 -12.20
N LYS A 82 22.57 9.26 -10.96
CA LYS A 82 23.51 8.39 -10.22
C LYS A 82 22.78 7.30 -9.44
N LEU A 83 21.58 7.60 -8.95
CA LEU A 83 20.81 6.70 -8.12
C LEU A 83 19.82 5.87 -8.93
N CYS A 84 19.32 6.39 -10.06
CA CYS A 84 18.39 5.67 -10.91
C CYS A 84 19.06 4.44 -11.53
N PRO A 85 18.44 3.24 -11.48
CA PRO A 85 18.92 2.09 -12.20
C PRO A 85 19.09 2.40 -13.71
N GLU A 86 20.27 2.07 -14.28
CA GLU A 86 20.66 2.42 -15.64
C GLU A 86 19.58 2.05 -16.68
N TYR A 87 19.07 0.82 -16.62
CA TYR A 87 18.05 0.35 -17.56
C TYR A 87 16.73 1.15 -17.51
N LEU A 88 16.35 1.68 -16.34
CA LEU A 88 15.17 2.54 -16.17
C LEU A 88 15.43 3.94 -16.69
N LEU A 89 16.62 4.45 -16.43
CA LEU A 89 17.04 5.76 -16.89
C LEU A 89 17.10 5.82 -18.42
N GLU A 90 17.73 4.83 -19.04
CA GLU A 90 17.80 4.70 -20.51
C GLU A 90 16.40 4.59 -21.12
N ALA A 91 15.51 3.78 -20.55
CA ALA A 91 14.14 3.65 -21.03
C ALA A 91 13.35 4.96 -20.91
N ALA A 92 13.50 5.69 -19.80
CA ALA A 92 12.87 6.99 -19.59
C ALA A 92 13.35 8.03 -20.60
N GLN A 93 14.67 8.09 -20.83
CA GLN A 93 15.28 9.00 -21.79
C GLN A 93 14.87 8.69 -23.23
N ALA A 94 14.93 7.43 -23.63
CA ALA A 94 14.54 6.99 -24.96
C ALA A 94 13.05 7.27 -25.26
N SER A 95 12.16 7.06 -24.30
CA SER A 95 10.73 7.34 -24.46
C SER A 95 10.46 8.83 -24.74
N TRP A 96 11.21 9.73 -24.09
CA TRP A 96 11.10 11.17 -24.33
C TRP A 96 11.79 11.62 -25.62
N ASP A 97 12.90 11.00 -26.02
CA ASP A 97 13.55 11.25 -27.31
C ASP A 97 12.58 10.94 -28.45
N ASP A 98 11.97 9.75 -28.42
CA ASP A 98 10.98 9.32 -29.41
C ASP A 98 9.73 10.22 -29.42
N ALA A 99 9.21 10.59 -28.23
CA ALA A 99 8.05 11.45 -28.10
C ALA A 99 8.29 12.85 -28.72
N VAL A 100 9.45 13.42 -28.47
CA VAL A 100 9.82 14.74 -29.03
C VAL A 100 10.13 14.65 -30.52
N GLU A 101 10.83 13.63 -30.97
CA GLU A 101 11.15 13.43 -32.39
C GLU A 101 9.87 13.25 -33.24
N LEU A 102 9.00 12.33 -32.83
CA LEU A 102 7.76 12.06 -33.55
C LEU A 102 6.77 13.22 -33.44
N GLY A 103 6.68 13.86 -32.25
CA GLY A 103 5.83 15.01 -32.03
C GLY A 103 6.23 16.23 -32.84
N SER A 104 7.53 16.42 -33.08
CA SER A 104 8.02 17.50 -33.97
C SER A 104 7.63 17.29 -35.42
N LYS A 105 7.48 16.05 -35.88
CA LYS A 105 7.07 15.69 -37.26
C LYS A 105 5.57 15.70 -37.44
N ASN A 106 4.82 15.11 -36.51
CA ASN A 106 3.40 14.77 -36.66
C ASN A 106 2.48 15.68 -35.84
N GLY A 107 3.01 16.39 -34.83
CA GLY A 107 2.22 16.93 -33.74
C GLY A 107 1.78 15.85 -32.76
N TYR A 108 0.85 16.19 -31.88
CA TYR A 108 0.28 15.25 -30.91
C TYR A 108 -1.23 15.13 -31.06
N ARG A 109 -1.77 13.92 -30.93
CA ARG A 109 -3.22 13.67 -30.95
C ARG A 109 -3.90 14.16 -29.69
N ASN A 110 -3.21 14.14 -28.54
CA ASN A 110 -3.69 14.48 -27.22
C ASN A 110 -2.95 15.71 -26.69
N ALA A 111 -3.68 16.72 -26.22
CA ALA A 111 -3.08 17.87 -25.55
C ALA A 111 -2.52 17.51 -24.17
N GLN A 112 -3.21 16.59 -23.47
CA GLN A 112 -2.77 16.00 -22.21
C GLN A 112 -2.96 14.50 -22.28
N ALA A 113 -2.01 13.71 -21.75
CA ALA A 113 -2.02 12.26 -21.85
C ALA A 113 -2.02 11.54 -20.50
N THR A 114 -1.43 12.13 -19.46
CA THR A 114 -1.26 11.47 -18.16
C THR A 114 -1.64 12.36 -17.00
N VAL A 115 -2.03 11.74 -15.88
CA VAL A 115 -2.38 12.38 -14.61
C VAL A 115 -2.04 11.44 -13.44
N LEU A 116 -1.68 12.01 -12.30
CA LEU A 116 -1.56 11.28 -11.04
C LEU A 116 -2.92 11.28 -10.33
N ALA A 117 -3.73 10.25 -10.61
CA ALA A 117 -5.03 10.07 -9.96
C ALA A 117 -4.88 9.21 -8.68
N PRO A 118 -5.79 9.34 -7.69
CA PRO A 118 -5.77 8.50 -6.49
C PRO A 118 -5.97 7.01 -6.75
N THR A 119 -6.69 6.62 -7.81
CA THR A 119 -6.92 5.22 -8.26
C THR A 119 -7.43 4.26 -7.18
N GLY A 120 -8.21 4.75 -6.18
CA GLY A 120 -8.62 3.95 -5.02
C GLY A 120 -9.39 2.69 -5.39
N THR A 121 -10.54 2.83 -6.04
CA THR A 121 -11.40 1.69 -6.41
C THR A 121 -10.74 0.76 -7.42
N ILE A 122 -10.10 1.29 -8.44
CA ILE A 122 -9.44 0.47 -9.45
C ILE A 122 -8.19 -0.24 -8.90
N GLY A 123 -7.43 0.40 -8.01
CA GLY A 123 -6.31 -0.23 -7.32
C GLY A 123 -6.75 -1.44 -6.51
N LEU A 124 -7.85 -1.31 -5.75
CA LEU A 124 -8.44 -2.43 -4.99
C LEU A 124 -8.97 -3.54 -5.91
N LEU A 125 -9.59 -3.19 -7.05
CA LEU A 125 -10.07 -4.18 -8.02
C LEU A 125 -8.92 -4.99 -8.64
N MET A 126 -7.77 -4.35 -8.81
CA MET A 126 -6.57 -4.96 -9.38
C MET A 126 -5.65 -5.61 -8.33
N ASP A 127 -6.12 -5.75 -7.10
CA ASP A 127 -5.39 -6.35 -5.97
C ASP A 127 -4.05 -5.65 -5.68
N CYS A 128 -4.02 -4.33 -5.80
CA CYS A 128 -2.86 -3.51 -5.48
C CYS A 128 -2.83 -3.15 -4.00
N ASP A 129 -1.66 -3.27 -3.37
CA ASP A 129 -1.47 -2.85 -1.96
C ASP A 129 -1.63 -1.34 -1.79
N THR A 130 -1.19 -0.57 -2.79
CA THR A 130 -1.19 0.90 -2.78
C THR A 130 -2.03 1.47 -3.91
N THR A 131 -2.38 2.74 -3.83
CA THR A 131 -3.17 3.45 -4.83
C THR A 131 -2.44 4.72 -5.28
N GLY A 132 -2.39 4.94 -6.60
CA GLY A 132 -1.68 6.08 -7.17
C GLY A 132 -0.20 6.11 -6.80
N VAL A 133 0.32 7.30 -6.51
CA VAL A 133 1.71 7.53 -6.10
C VAL A 133 1.89 7.44 -4.58
N GLU A 134 0.81 7.30 -3.83
CA GLU A 134 0.85 7.26 -2.37
C GLU A 134 1.48 5.96 -1.84
N PRO A 135 2.15 6.01 -0.67
CA PRO A 135 2.58 4.81 0.02
C PRO A 135 1.39 4.05 0.60
N ASP A 136 1.59 2.84 1.09
CA ASP A 136 0.52 2.14 1.77
C ASP A 136 0.05 2.91 3.01
N PHE A 137 -1.24 2.83 3.26
CA PHE A 137 -1.88 3.49 4.40
C PHE A 137 -1.39 2.90 5.73
N ALA A 138 -1.37 1.57 5.82
CA ALA A 138 -0.84 0.78 6.93
C ALA A 138 -0.58 -0.66 6.45
N LEU A 139 0.32 -1.40 7.12
CA LEU A 139 0.63 -2.79 6.81
C LEU A 139 -0.59 -3.72 6.92
N MET A 140 -1.52 -3.38 7.81
CA MET A 140 -2.81 -4.05 7.97
C MET A 140 -3.94 -3.04 7.81
N LYS A 141 -4.87 -3.32 6.92
CA LYS A 141 -6.03 -2.47 6.61
C LYS A 141 -7.34 -3.22 6.84
N PHE A 142 -8.37 -2.50 7.21
CA PHE A 142 -9.71 -3.04 7.39
C PHE A 142 -10.69 -2.30 6.50
N LYS A 143 -11.33 -3.03 5.60
CA LYS A 143 -12.35 -2.48 4.72
C LYS A 143 -13.73 -2.91 5.18
N LYS A 144 -14.61 -1.94 5.46
CA LYS A 144 -16.02 -2.22 5.71
C LYS A 144 -16.71 -2.65 4.42
N LEU A 145 -17.35 -3.78 4.44
CA LEU A 145 -18.08 -4.33 3.30
C LEU A 145 -19.48 -3.75 3.18
N ALA A 146 -20.00 -3.62 1.97
CA ALA A 146 -21.34 -3.07 1.71
C ALA A 146 -22.46 -3.91 2.34
N GLY A 147 -22.27 -5.24 2.47
CA GLY A 147 -23.18 -6.16 3.13
C GLY A 147 -23.03 -6.26 4.66
N GLY A 148 -22.16 -5.43 5.27
CA GLY A 148 -21.77 -5.53 6.68
C GLY A 148 -20.50 -6.36 6.86
N GLY A 149 -19.92 -6.29 8.07
CA GLY A 149 -18.65 -6.94 8.37
C GLY A 149 -17.43 -6.15 7.87
N TYR A 150 -16.26 -6.67 8.19
CA TYR A 150 -14.97 -6.09 7.82
C TYR A 150 -14.10 -7.15 7.14
N MET A 151 -13.33 -6.73 6.13
CA MET A 151 -12.30 -7.54 5.49
C MET A 151 -10.93 -7.02 5.92
N LYS A 152 -10.12 -7.89 6.50
CA LYS A 152 -8.72 -7.63 6.85
C LYS A 152 -7.87 -7.79 5.59
N ILE A 153 -7.08 -6.80 5.27
CA ILE A 153 -6.19 -6.78 4.11
C ILE A 153 -4.77 -6.56 4.61
N ALA A 154 -3.93 -7.59 4.51
CA ALA A 154 -2.50 -7.48 4.77
C ALA A 154 -1.77 -6.98 3.53
N ASN A 155 -0.72 -6.17 3.73
CA ASN A 155 0.15 -5.75 2.65
C ASN A 155 0.95 -6.96 2.11
N GLN A 156 0.67 -7.35 0.86
CA GLN A 156 1.29 -8.50 0.20
C GLN A 156 2.76 -8.25 -0.17
N SER A 157 3.25 -7.03 -0.01
CA SER A 157 4.62 -6.66 -0.34
C SER A 157 5.60 -6.99 0.78
N ILE A 158 5.13 -7.33 2.00
CA ILE A 158 6.01 -7.63 3.16
C ILE A 158 6.95 -8.79 2.84
N GLY A 159 6.42 -9.96 2.48
CA GLY A 159 7.23 -11.13 2.16
C GLY A 159 8.26 -10.88 1.06
N PRO A 160 7.84 -10.44 -0.14
CA PRO A 160 8.78 -10.09 -1.22
C PRO A 160 9.81 -9.02 -0.84
N ALA A 161 9.48 -8.10 0.07
CA ALA A 161 10.43 -7.10 0.57
C ALA A 161 11.51 -7.75 1.43
N LEU A 162 11.13 -8.64 2.35
CA LEU A 162 12.05 -9.38 3.20
C LEU A 162 12.98 -10.29 2.36
N ASP A 163 12.43 -10.97 1.36
CA ASP A 163 13.22 -11.76 0.40
C ASP A 163 14.25 -10.88 -0.32
N ALA A 164 13.84 -9.71 -0.80
CA ALA A 164 14.72 -8.75 -1.49
C ALA A 164 15.81 -8.19 -0.57
N LEU A 165 15.56 -8.11 0.74
CA LEU A 165 16.51 -7.69 1.78
C LEU A 165 17.41 -8.83 2.26
N GLY A 166 17.19 -10.08 1.80
CA GLY A 166 18.04 -11.23 2.06
C GLY A 166 17.75 -11.96 3.37
N TYR A 167 16.51 -11.94 3.85
CA TYR A 167 16.07 -12.78 4.98
C TYR A 167 15.81 -14.20 4.52
N GLU A 168 16.11 -15.16 5.40
CA GLU A 168 15.82 -16.58 5.17
C GLU A 168 14.32 -16.87 5.29
N SER A 169 13.81 -17.91 4.60
CA SER A 169 12.37 -18.19 4.55
C SER A 169 11.72 -18.36 5.94
N ASN A 170 12.42 -18.98 6.89
CA ASN A 170 11.91 -19.12 8.26
C ASN A 170 11.83 -17.79 9.01
N GLU A 171 12.77 -16.86 8.76
CA GLU A 171 12.74 -15.52 9.33
C GLU A 171 11.58 -14.70 8.73
N VAL A 172 11.36 -14.82 7.41
CA VAL A 172 10.24 -14.21 6.72
C VAL A 172 8.91 -14.67 7.31
N ASP A 173 8.72 -15.97 7.51
CA ASP A 173 7.51 -16.54 8.10
C ASP A 173 7.26 -16.02 9.53
N GLU A 174 8.30 -15.94 10.34
CA GLU A 174 8.19 -15.43 11.72
C GLU A 174 7.88 -13.94 11.76
N ILE A 175 8.50 -13.14 10.89
CA ILE A 175 8.18 -11.69 10.75
C ILE A 175 6.73 -11.50 10.29
N ILE A 176 6.28 -12.25 9.29
CA ILE A 176 4.90 -12.20 8.79
C ILE A 176 3.92 -12.58 9.91
N ASN A 177 4.17 -13.66 10.62
CA ASN A 177 3.34 -14.09 11.75
C ASN A 177 3.30 -13.04 12.88
N TYR A 178 4.41 -12.36 13.12
CA TYR A 178 4.46 -11.26 14.09
C TYR A 178 3.55 -10.09 13.67
N VAL A 179 3.53 -9.73 12.39
CA VAL A 179 2.73 -8.60 11.87
C VAL A 179 1.26 -8.98 11.74
N ILE A 180 0.97 -10.12 11.11
CA ILE A 180 -0.38 -10.51 10.66
C ILE A 180 -1.09 -11.39 11.68
N GLY A 181 -0.34 -12.18 12.44
CA GLY A 181 -0.84 -13.23 13.30
C GLY A 181 -1.15 -14.53 12.56
N SER A 182 -1.42 -15.59 13.33
CA SER A 182 -1.77 -16.91 12.79
C SER A 182 -3.18 -16.96 12.19
N MET A 183 -4.05 -16.01 12.53
CA MET A 183 -5.48 -15.95 12.18
C MET A 183 -6.25 -17.24 12.54
N SER A 184 -5.77 -17.99 13.54
CA SER A 184 -6.32 -19.26 13.95
C SER A 184 -6.18 -19.46 15.46
N LEU A 185 -7.08 -20.26 16.04
CA LEU A 185 -7.00 -20.73 17.43
C LEU A 185 -5.96 -21.84 17.62
N ASN A 186 -5.39 -22.38 16.53
CA ASN A 186 -4.39 -23.44 16.62
C ASN A 186 -3.12 -22.88 17.27
N ASP A 187 -2.57 -23.65 18.20
CA ASP A 187 -1.35 -23.31 18.94
C ASP A 187 -1.40 -21.97 19.69
N SER A 188 -2.58 -21.32 19.75
CA SER A 188 -2.75 -20.08 20.48
C SER A 188 -2.60 -20.29 21.99
N PRO A 189 -1.81 -19.44 22.67
CA PRO A 189 -1.66 -19.54 24.12
C PRO A 189 -2.98 -19.18 24.82
N TYR A 190 -3.30 -19.90 25.88
CA TYR A 190 -4.46 -19.72 26.75
C TYR A 190 -5.83 -19.87 26.07
N ILE A 191 -6.08 -19.19 24.96
CA ILE A 191 -7.36 -19.18 24.23
C ILE A 191 -7.21 -19.99 22.94
N ASN A 192 -7.57 -21.26 23.02
CA ASN A 192 -7.51 -22.23 21.92
C ASN A 192 -8.76 -23.09 21.90
N LYS A 193 -8.91 -23.95 20.89
CA LYS A 193 -10.10 -24.79 20.71
C LYS A 193 -10.43 -25.61 21.95
N LYS A 194 -9.41 -26.19 22.60
CA LYS A 194 -9.61 -27.04 23.79
C LYS A 194 -10.08 -26.21 24.98
N SER A 195 -9.40 -25.10 25.29
CA SER A 195 -9.74 -24.26 26.44
C SER A 195 -11.13 -23.62 26.30
N LEU A 196 -11.54 -23.26 25.06
CA LEU A 196 -12.87 -22.74 24.80
C LEU A 196 -13.98 -23.78 25.03
N MET A 197 -13.78 -25.02 24.60
CA MET A 197 -14.72 -26.12 24.88
C MET A 197 -14.78 -26.44 26.40
N GLU A 198 -13.68 -26.36 27.11
CA GLU A 198 -13.65 -26.51 28.58
C GLU A 198 -14.43 -25.37 29.29
N LYS A 199 -14.57 -24.21 28.66
CA LYS A 199 -15.40 -23.09 29.14
C LYS A 199 -16.87 -23.16 28.70
N GLY A 200 -17.30 -24.23 28.03
CA GLY A 200 -18.69 -24.51 27.71
C GLY A 200 -19.12 -24.17 26.28
N LEU A 201 -18.20 -23.73 25.42
CA LEU A 201 -18.50 -23.54 24.00
C LEU A 201 -18.57 -24.88 23.27
N SER A 202 -19.51 -25.04 22.36
CA SER A 202 -19.62 -26.23 21.52
C SER A 202 -18.55 -26.24 20.41
N ALA A 203 -18.34 -27.38 19.79
CA ALA A 203 -17.46 -27.47 18.62
C ALA A 203 -17.95 -26.60 17.44
N GLU A 204 -19.28 -26.43 17.33
CA GLU A 204 -19.89 -25.55 16.32
C GLU A 204 -19.58 -24.07 16.61
N ASP A 205 -19.69 -23.65 17.87
CA ASP A 205 -19.34 -22.27 18.27
C ASP A 205 -17.87 -21.96 18.03
N VAL A 206 -16.98 -22.90 18.36
CA VAL A 206 -15.55 -22.78 18.09
C VAL A 206 -15.26 -22.69 16.59
N ALA A 207 -16.00 -23.41 15.76
CA ALA A 207 -15.88 -23.32 14.31
C ALA A 207 -16.31 -21.93 13.77
N LYS A 208 -17.43 -21.38 14.30
CA LYS A 208 -17.89 -20.02 13.97
C LYS A 208 -16.86 -18.95 14.34
N ILE A 209 -16.23 -19.08 15.51
CA ILE A 209 -15.15 -18.18 15.94
C ILE A 209 -13.96 -18.30 14.96
N GLU A 210 -13.49 -19.51 14.66
CA GLU A 210 -12.38 -19.76 13.75
C GLU A 210 -12.62 -19.14 12.37
N GLU A 211 -13.84 -19.21 11.85
CA GLU A 211 -14.24 -18.59 10.58
C GLU A 211 -14.23 -17.04 10.64
N ALA A 212 -14.51 -16.48 11.81
CA ALA A 212 -14.55 -15.01 12.00
C ALA A 212 -13.15 -14.39 12.23
N LEU A 213 -12.17 -15.15 12.72
CA LEU A 213 -10.84 -14.64 13.09
C LEU A 213 -10.10 -13.96 11.94
N PRO A 214 -10.11 -14.45 10.68
CA PRO A 214 -9.42 -13.77 9.58
C PRO A 214 -9.89 -12.33 9.33
N GLY A 215 -11.12 -12.00 9.72
CA GLY A 215 -11.69 -10.65 9.63
C GLY A 215 -11.54 -9.81 10.91
N ALA A 216 -11.02 -10.38 11.98
CA ALA A 216 -10.96 -9.73 13.28
C ALA A 216 -9.75 -8.78 13.41
N PHE A 217 -10.00 -7.57 13.89
CA PHE A 217 -8.94 -6.62 14.28
C PHE A 217 -8.29 -7.01 15.61
N GLU A 218 -9.12 -7.35 16.58
CA GLU A 218 -8.74 -7.92 17.87
C GLU A 218 -9.54 -9.19 18.09
N ILE A 219 -9.00 -10.14 18.84
CA ILE A 219 -9.61 -11.44 19.08
C ILE A 219 -11.06 -11.33 19.60
N GLN A 220 -11.34 -10.35 20.46
CA GLN A 220 -12.67 -10.10 21.02
C GLN A 220 -13.75 -9.83 19.95
N HIS A 221 -13.37 -9.37 18.75
CA HIS A 221 -14.31 -9.14 17.66
C HIS A 221 -14.87 -10.43 17.05
N ALA A 222 -14.24 -11.57 17.29
CA ALA A 222 -14.77 -12.89 16.95
C ALA A 222 -15.62 -13.50 18.09
N PHE A 223 -15.64 -12.89 19.28
CA PHE A 223 -16.32 -13.38 20.48
C PHE A 223 -17.49 -12.48 20.88
N ASN A 224 -18.51 -12.44 20.05
CA ASN A 224 -19.68 -11.59 20.28
C ASN A 224 -20.98 -12.27 19.81
N VAL A 225 -22.12 -11.67 20.13
CA VAL A 225 -23.46 -12.19 19.81
C VAL A 225 -23.71 -12.34 18.29
N PHE A 226 -23.07 -11.51 17.45
CA PHE A 226 -23.26 -11.56 15.99
C PHE A 226 -22.57 -12.77 15.36
N VAL A 227 -21.48 -13.27 15.96
CA VAL A 227 -20.76 -14.46 15.52
C VAL A 227 -21.38 -15.72 16.11
N LEU A 228 -21.64 -15.74 17.41
CA LEU A 228 -22.05 -16.92 18.16
C LEU A 228 -23.57 -17.13 18.18
N GLY A 229 -24.34 -16.05 18.12
CA GLY A 229 -25.79 -16.08 18.29
C GLY A 229 -26.23 -16.01 19.76
N GLU A 230 -27.47 -15.57 19.99
CA GLU A 230 -28.02 -15.41 21.32
C GLU A 230 -28.17 -16.73 22.08
N GLU A 231 -28.49 -17.82 21.37
CA GLU A 231 -28.66 -19.13 21.97
C GLU A 231 -27.41 -19.64 22.67
N THR A 232 -26.24 -19.46 22.04
CA THR A 232 -24.95 -19.81 22.64
C THR A 232 -24.70 -19.02 23.92
N LEU A 233 -24.94 -17.69 23.90
CA LEU A 233 -24.74 -16.85 25.09
C LEU A 233 -25.71 -17.23 26.23
N LYS A 234 -26.97 -17.54 25.95
CA LYS A 234 -27.95 -18.03 26.92
C LYS A 234 -27.49 -19.38 27.51
N ASN A 235 -26.98 -20.29 26.69
CA ASN A 235 -26.46 -21.59 27.14
C ASN A 235 -25.24 -21.44 28.07
N LEU A 236 -24.44 -20.39 27.87
CA LEU A 236 -23.34 -20.01 28.76
C LEU A 236 -23.80 -19.29 30.04
N GLY A 237 -25.11 -19.09 30.22
CA GLY A 237 -25.67 -18.40 31.36
C GLY A 237 -25.51 -16.88 31.35
N ILE A 238 -25.38 -16.29 30.16
CA ILE A 238 -25.17 -14.85 29.97
C ILE A 238 -26.49 -14.23 29.53
N ASP A 239 -27.03 -13.31 30.31
CA ASP A 239 -28.30 -12.63 30.08
C ASP A 239 -28.19 -11.57 28.96
N GLU A 240 -29.30 -11.27 28.32
CA GLU A 240 -29.43 -10.28 27.25
C GLU A 240 -28.94 -8.89 27.68
N GLU A 241 -29.26 -8.48 28.90
CA GLU A 241 -28.81 -7.21 29.47
C GLU A 241 -27.29 -7.13 29.52
N ALA A 242 -26.59 -8.24 29.83
CA ALA A 242 -25.14 -8.31 29.89
C ALA A 242 -24.48 -8.21 28.52
N TYR A 243 -24.92 -9.02 27.52
CA TYR A 243 -24.27 -9.04 26.21
C TYR A 243 -24.65 -7.87 25.29
N THR A 244 -25.67 -7.09 25.65
CA THR A 244 -26.01 -5.82 24.96
C THR A 244 -25.30 -4.60 25.55
N SER A 245 -24.63 -4.76 26.69
CA SER A 245 -23.83 -3.69 27.32
C SER A 245 -22.64 -3.29 26.43
N PHE A 246 -22.33 -2.00 26.39
CA PHE A 246 -21.19 -1.46 25.62
C PHE A 246 -19.85 -2.01 26.09
N ASP A 247 -19.71 -2.30 27.39
CA ASP A 247 -18.46 -2.81 27.98
C ASP A 247 -18.39 -4.34 28.01
N PHE A 248 -19.30 -5.04 27.34
CA PHE A 248 -19.33 -6.50 27.36
C PHE A 248 -18.11 -7.10 26.67
N ASN A 249 -17.42 -8.01 27.35
CA ASN A 249 -16.33 -8.80 26.81
C ASN A 249 -16.54 -10.27 27.18
N LEU A 250 -16.90 -11.09 26.18
CA LEU A 250 -17.17 -12.52 26.39
C LEU A 250 -15.93 -13.25 26.97
N LEU A 251 -14.73 -12.93 26.51
CA LEU A 251 -13.51 -13.59 26.99
C LEU A 251 -13.26 -13.32 28.50
N GLU A 252 -13.46 -12.09 28.97
CA GLU A 252 -13.38 -11.75 30.38
C GLU A 252 -14.50 -12.46 31.18
N THR A 253 -15.71 -12.55 30.60
CA THR A 253 -16.85 -13.26 31.21
C THR A 253 -16.60 -14.78 31.33
N LEU A 254 -15.90 -15.37 30.38
CA LEU A 254 -15.44 -16.77 30.43
C LEU A 254 -14.27 -16.98 31.40
N GLY A 255 -13.79 -15.92 32.06
CA GLY A 255 -12.78 -15.96 33.11
C GLY A 255 -11.33 -15.95 32.61
N TYR A 256 -11.08 -15.49 31.38
CA TYR A 256 -9.73 -15.20 30.93
C TYR A 256 -9.26 -13.83 31.47
N SER A 257 -8.04 -13.78 31.95
CA SER A 257 -7.42 -12.52 32.36
C SER A 257 -7.07 -11.64 31.16
N ARG A 258 -6.95 -10.35 31.39
CA ARG A 258 -6.53 -9.38 30.32
C ARG A 258 -5.17 -9.73 29.72
N ASN A 259 -4.24 -10.29 30.53
CA ASN A 259 -2.95 -10.72 30.01
C ASN A 259 -3.06 -11.94 29.09
N GLU A 260 -3.89 -12.92 29.43
CA GLU A 260 -4.14 -14.12 28.58
C GLU A 260 -4.80 -13.71 27.27
N ILE A 261 -5.78 -12.81 27.33
CA ILE A 261 -6.43 -12.24 26.13
C ILE A 261 -5.41 -11.48 25.27
N ALA A 262 -4.54 -10.66 25.87
CA ALA A 262 -3.53 -9.92 25.11
C ALA A 262 -2.51 -10.84 24.42
N GLN A 263 -2.06 -11.92 25.10
CA GLN A 263 -1.13 -12.88 24.49
C GLN A 263 -1.79 -13.70 23.36
N ALA A 264 -3.02 -14.14 23.55
CA ALA A 264 -3.78 -14.80 22.49
C ALA A 264 -4.04 -13.86 21.32
N ASN A 265 -4.34 -12.59 21.59
CA ASN A 265 -4.52 -11.58 20.56
C ASN A 265 -3.26 -11.36 19.73
N LEU A 266 -2.09 -11.26 20.33
CA LEU A 266 -0.81 -11.15 19.63
C LEU A 266 -0.55 -12.34 18.72
N HIS A 267 -0.84 -13.55 19.21
CA HIS A 267 -0.66 -14.77 18.43
C HIS A 267 -1.62 -14.85 17.24
N ILE A 268 -2.91 -14.51 17.47
CA ILE A 268 -3.99 -14.70 16.47
C ILE A 268 -4.09 -13.53 15.51
N CYS A 269 -4.07 -12.30 16.03
CA CYS A 269 -4.29 -11.09 15.24
C CYS A 269 -3.01 -10.37 14.82
N GLY A 270 -1.87 -10.77 15.39
CA GLY A 270 -0.57 -10.12 15.19
C GLY A 270 -0.46 -8.77 15.88
N THR A 271 0.70 -8.15 15.77
CA THR A 271 0.97 -6.80 16.27
C THR A 271 0.45 -5.71 15.33
N GLN A 272 0.25 -6.04 14.06
CA GLN A 272 -0.14 -5.14 12.95
C GLN A 272 0.89 -4.04 12.68
N LYS A 273 2.09 -4.15 13.21
CA LYS A 273 3.25 -3.28 13.02
C LYS A 273 4.50 -4.11 12.75
N ILE A 274 5.52 -3.49 12.20
CA ILE A 274 6.78 -4.16 11.89
C ILE A 274 7.84 -3.94 12.97
N GLU A 275 7.73 -2.85 13.75
CA GLU A 275 8.67 -2.54 14.82
C GLU A 275 8.67 -3.63 15.89
N GLY A 276 9.86 -4.12 16.20
CA GLY A 276 10.06 -5.20 17.18
C GLY A 276 9.86 -6.61 16.61
N ALA A 277 9.65 -6.76 15.31
CA ALA A 277 9.59 -8.08 14.67
C ALA A 277 10.90 -8.86 14.88
N PRO A 278 10.83 -10.18 15.15
CA PRO A 278 12.02 -11.00 15.31
C PRO A 278 12.90 -10.95 14.06
N TYR A 279 14.20 -11.06 14.20
CA TYR A 279 15.23 -11.05 13.13
C TYR A 279 15.31 -9.74 12.33
N LEU A 280 14.29 -8.86 12.33
CA LEU A 280 14.27 -7.67 11.51
C LEU A 280 15.36 -6.68 11.98
N LYS A 281 16.21 -6.31 11.03
CA LYS A 281 17.29 -5.34 11.27
C LYS A 281 16.73 -3.92 11.31
N GLU A 282 17.25 -3.11 12.23
CA GLU A 282 16.82 -1.72 12.39
C GLU A 282 17.00 -0.89 11.11
N GLU A 283 18.05 -1.14 10.34
CA GLU A 283 18.36 -0.48 9.08
C GLU A 283 17.35 -0.76 7.96
N HIS A 284 16.49 -1.79 8.11
CA HIS A 284 15.47 -2.16 7.14
C HIS A 284 14.06 -1.65 7.49
N LEU A 285 13.88 -1.05 8.66
CA LEU A 285 12.58 -0.59 9.12
C LEU A 285 11.93 0.43 8.17
N ASP A 286 12.73 1.33 7.59
CA ASP A 286 12.25 2.39 6.69
C ASP A 286 11.55 1.85 5.43
N VAL A 287 11.86 0.61 5.03
CA VAL A 287 11.23 -0.05 3.88
C VAL A 287 9.74 -0.32 4.12
N PHE A 288 9.37 -0.54 5.38
CA PHE A 288 8.02 -0.90 5.80
C PHE A 288 7.21 0.27 6.37
N ASP A 289 7.78 1.49 6.36
CA ASP A 289 7.05 2.68 6.79
C ASP A 289 5.85 2.93 5.87
N CYS A 290 4.72 3.21 6.50
CA CYS A 290 3.45 3.52 5.83
C CYS A 290 3.07 4.99 6.01
N ALA A 291 1.99 5.43 5.37
CA ALA A 291 1.47 6.79 5.54
C ALA A 291 1.05 7.09 6.97
N ASN A 292 0.60 6.07 7.71
CA ASN A 292 0.21 6.20 9.12
C ASN A 292 0.99 5.22 9.99
N LYS A 293 0.96 5.46 11.30
CA LYS A 293 1.45 4.53 12.30
C LYS A 293 0.67 3.23 12.22
N CYS A 294 1.37 2.10 12.29
CA CYS A 294 0.79 0.77 12.18
C CYS A 294 0.52 0.16 13.55
N GLY A 295 -0.52 -0.67 13.65
CA GLY A 295 -0.90 -1.33 14.90
C GLY A 295 -1.37 -0.35 15.98
N LYS A 296 -1.44 -0.85 17.21
CA LYS A 296 -1.94 -0.09 18.37
C LYS A 296 -0.90 0.85 18.97
N ASP A 297 0.36 0.47 18.90
CA ASP A 297 1.48 1.11 19.57
C ASP A 297 2.70 1.33 18.65
N GLY A 298 2.50 1.27 17.32
CA GLY A 298 3.52 1.63 16.35
C GLY A 298 3.85 3.12 16.42
N GLU A 299 5.09 3.46 16.16
CA GLU A 299 5.59 4.83 16.22
C GLU A 299 6.02 5.37 14.87
N ARG A 300 6.42 4.46 13.97
CA ARG A 300 6.96 4.78 12.65
C ARG A 300 5.86 5.14 11.66
N PHE A 301 6.15 6.14 10.83
CA PHE A 301 5.31 6.55 9.69
C PHE A 301 6.12 7.43 8.74
N ILE A 302 5.69 7.55 7.49
CA ILE A 302 6.29 8.45 6.52
C ILE A 302 5.87 9.88 6.85
N HIS A 303 6.86 10.74 7.12
CA HIS A 303 6.61 12.16 7.37
C HIS A 303 5.95 12.80 6.14
N TYR A 304 5.03 13.75 6.35
CA TYR A 304 4.29 14.41 5.26
C TYR A 304 5.20 14.98 4.15
N MET A 305 6.42 15.43 4.50
CA MET A 305 7.39 15.88 3.50
C MET A 305 7.91 14.75 2.59
N GLY A 306 7.85 13.47 3.01
CA GLY A 306 8.14 12.32 2.15
C GLY A 306 7.16 12.24 0.99
N HIS A 307 5.86 12.42 1.28
CA HIS A 307 4.79 12.48 0.25
C HIS A 307 5.00 13.67 -0.70
N VAL A 308 5.27 14.86 -0.16
CA VAL A 308 5.53 16.06 -0.99
C VAL A 308 6.74 15.87 -1.90
N ARG A 309 7.83 15.28 -1.39
CA ARG A 309 9.05 15.01 -2.20
C ARG A 309 8.81 13.96 -3.27
N MET A 310 8.01 12.93 -2.98
CA MET A 310 7.66 11.91 -3.98
C MET A 310 6.79 12.51 -5.11
N MET A 311 5.79 13.32 -4.76
CA MET A 311 5.02 14.08 -5.74
C MET A 311 5.90 15.00 -6.58
N ALA A 312 6.82 15.72 -5.94
CA ALA A 312 7.76 16.62 -6.62
C ALA A 312 8.69 15.88 -7.59
N ALA A 313 9.06 14.62 -7.31
CA ALA A 313 9.86 13.79 -8.21
C ALA A 313 9.06 13.27 -9.42
N ALA A 314 7.75 13.05 -9.26
CA ALA A 314 6.88 12.60 -10.35
C ALA A 314 6.34 13.75 -11.21
N GLN A 315 6.08 14.93 -10.61
CA GLN A 315 5.43 16.08 -11.25
C GLN A 315 6.12 16.58 -12.54
N PRO A 316 7.46 16.58 -12.68
CA PRO A 316 8.13 17.00 -13.90
C PRO A 316 7.76 16.19 -15.14
N PHE A 317 7.13 15.03 -14.98
CA PHE A 317 6.81 14.10 -16.05
C PHE A 317 5.31 13.89 -16.25
N ILE A 318 4.45 14.63 -15.57
CA ILE A 318 2.99 14.53 -15.70
C ILE A 318 2.45 15.70 -16.53
N SER A 319 1.59 15.39 -17.50
CA SER A 319 1.01 16.40 -18.42
C SER A 319 -0.28 17.02 -17.90
N GLY A 320 -0.94 16.40 -16.94
CA GLY A 320 -2.15 16.90 -16.29
C GLY A 320 -1.90 17.17 -14.81
N ALA A 321 -2.42 18.30 -14.29
CA ALA A 321 -2.33 18.64 -12.87
C ALA A 321 -3.54 18.12 -12.10
#